data_0157c753f5b2fd604e3785ac76ee5735
#
_entry.id   0157c753f5b2fd604e3785ac76ee5735
#
_cell.length_a   1.000
_cell.length_b   1.000
_cell.length_c   1.000
_cell.angle_alpha   90.00
_cell.angle_beta   90.00
_cell.angle_gamma   90.00
#
_symmetry.space_group_name_H-M   'P 1'
#
loop_
_entity.id
_entity.type
_entity.pdbx_description
1 polymer ?
#
loop_
_entity_poly.entity_id
_entity_poly.type
_entity_poly.pdbx_seq_one_letter_code
_entity_poly.pdbx_strand_id
1 'polypeptide(L)'
;MKIEELLMYQTDVQVLPAGTTLFAEGDPGDSMYVLVSGTADVMLRGKVVETATGGAILGEMAIIDNSPRAASVVARDDCSFIVINAARFSDLTRDVPNFALHVMRAMADRLRRVGKLL
;
A
#
# COMPACT_ATOMS: atom_id res chain seq x y z
N MET A 1 -1.80 12.62 7.76
CA MET A 1 -1.46 11.47 8.62
C MET A 1 0.03 11.18 8.50
N LYS A 2 0.68 10.90 9.61
CA LYS A 2 2.10 10.59 9.63
C LYS A 2 2.29 9.10 9.92
N ILE A 3 3.36 8.51 9.35
CA ILE A 3 3.67 7.09 9.57
C ILE A 3 3.85 6.79 11.06
N GLU A 4 4.45 7.72 11.81
CA GLU A 4 4.66 7.55 13.24
C GLU A 4 3.35 7.32 13.99
N GLU A 5 2.27 7.95 13.57
CA GLU A 5 0.96 7.74 14.19
C GLU A 5 0.48 6.32 13.99
N LEU A 6 0.70 5.73 12.81
CA LEU A 6 0.34 4.35 12.54
C LEU A 6 1.18 3.38 13.36
N LEU A 7 2.49 3.63 13.48
CA LEU A 7 3.39 2.77 14.24
C LEU A 7 3.03 2.72 15.72
N MET A 8 2.48 3.79 16.27
CA MET A 8 2.03 3.82 17.67
C MET A 8 0.87 2.87 17.94
N TYR A 9 0.16 2.42 16.92
CA TYR A 9 -0.95 1.47 17.07
C TYR A 9 -0.49 0.01 16.99
N GLN A 10 0.80 -0.25 17.15
CA GLN A 10 1.38 -1.60 17.18
C GLN A 10 0.96 -2.47 16.00
N THR A 11 0.94 -1.89 14.81
CA THR A 11 0.63 -2.63 13.61
C THR A 11 1.77 -3.58 13.26
N ASP A 12 1.44 -4.68 12.58
CA ASP A 12 2.45 -5.62 12.09
C ASP A 12 3.36 -4.93 11.09
N VAL A 13 4.65 -5.18 11.21
CA VAL A 13 5.65 -4.66 10.28
C VAL A 13 6.30 -5.85 9.57
N GLN A 14 6.36 -5.77 8.25
CA GLN A 14 7.03 -6.77 7.42
C GLN A 14 8.25 -6.15 6.78
N VAL A 15 9.39 -6.83 6.91
CA VAL A 15 10.65 -6.43 6.26
C VAL A 15 10.81 -7.26 5.00
N LEU A 16 11.17 -6.61 3.91
CA LEU A 16 11.32 -7.25 2.61
C LEU A 16 12.68 -6.90 2.01
N PRO A 17 13.56 -7.90 1.79
CA PRO A 17 14.85 -7.64 1.17
C PRO A 17 14.72 -7.16 -0.28
N ALA A 18 15.71 -6.40 -0.74
CA ALA A 18 15.78 -5.96 -2.13
C ALA A 18 15.58 -7.13 -3.09
N GLY A 19 14.80 -6.91 -4.14
CA GLY A 19 14.51 -7.91 -5.16
C GLY A 19 13.37 -8.86 -4.83
N THR A 20 12.80 -8.80 -3.63
CA THR A 20 11.71 -9.70 -3.22
C THR A 20 10.35 -9.11 -3.59
N THR A 21 9.44 -9.97 -4.03
CA THR A 21 8.07 -9.58 -4.39
C THR A 21 7.19 -9.56 -3.14
N LEU A 22 6.51 -8.44 -2.92
CA LEU A 22 5.53 -8.33 -1.84
C LEU A 22 4.24 -9.07 -2.20
N PHE A 23 3.72 -8.79 -3.38
CA PHE A 23 2.60 -9.53 -3.97
C PHE A 23 2.67 -9.42 -5.49
N ALA A 24 2.03 -10.36 -6.18
CA ALA A 24 2.04 -10.43 -7.62
C ALA A 24 0.68 -10.09 -8.22
N GLU A 25 0.69 -9.47 -9.39
CA GLU A 25 -0.50 -9.13 -10.14
C GLU A 25 -1.41 -10.35 -10.31
N GLY A 26 -2.70 -10.17 -10.03
CA GLY A 26 -3.70 -11.23 -10.15
C GLY A 26 -3.86 -12.10 -8.91
N ASP A 27 -2.94 -12.03 -7.95
CA ASP A 27 -3.07 -12.80 -6.71
C ASP A 27 -4.26 -12.30 -5.89
N PRO A 28 -4.91 -13.20 -5.12
CA PRO A 28 -5.85 -12.74 -4.12
C PRO A 28 -5.11 -12.01 -3.00
N GLY A 29 -5.76 -11.08 -2.34
CA GLY A 29 -5.15 -10.35 -1.25
C GLY A 29 -6.14 -10.08 -0.14
N ASP A 30 -5.63 -10.02 1.10
CA ASP A 30 -6.43 -9.75 2.29
C ASP A 30 -5.85 -8.61 3.13
N SER A 31 -4.82 -7.96 2.64
CA SER A 31 -4.12 -6.90 3.36
C SER A 31 -3.71 -5.78 2.43
N MET A 32 -3.64 -4.59 2.99
CA MET A 32 -2.97 -3.46 2.37
C MET A 32 -1.67 -3.18 3.11
N TYR A 33 -0.83 -2.34 2.54
CA TYR A 33 0.47 -2.04 3.08
C TYR A 33 0.74 -0.54 3.02
N VAL A 34 1.48 -0.06 4.02
CA VAL A 34 2.01 1.31 4.00
C VAL A 34 3.53 1.19 4.04
N LEU A 35 4.20 1.73 3.04
CA LEU A 35 5.66 1.70 2.98
C LEU A 35 6.23 2.65 4.02
N VAL A 36 7.07 2.11 4.90
CA VAL A 36 7.73 2.89 5.96
C VAL A 36 9.10 3.36 5.49
N SER A 37 9.91 2.44 4.98
CA SER A 37 11.26 2.74 4.51
C SER A 37 11.60 1.94 3.27
N GLY A 38 12.57 2.43 2.51
CA GLY A 38 12.99 1.82 1.27
C GLY A 38 12.19 2.31 0.06
N THR A 39 12.42 1.69 -1.08
CA THR A 39 11.79 2.01 -2.34
C THR A 39 11.22 0.74 -2.96
N ALA A 40 9.97 0.79 -3.40
CA ALA A 40 9.31 -0.34 -4.01
C ALA A 40 8.79 0.03 -5.40
N ASP A 41 8.95 -0.90 -6.35
CA ASP A 41 8.44 -0.72 -7.71
C ASP A 41 7.07 -1.35 -7.83
N VAL A 42 6.12 -0.58 -8.33
CA VAL A 42 4.79 -1.06 -8.70
C VAL A 42 4.86 -1.41 -10.17
N MET A 43 4.59 -2.66 -10.50
CA MET A 43 4.80 -3.20 -11.84
C MET A 43 3.51 -3.73 -12.43
N LEU A 44 3.28 -3.41 -13.70
CA LEU A 44 2.15 -3.90 -14.47
C LEU A 44 2.70 -4.53 -15.76
N ARG A 45 2.43 -5.81 -15.93
CA ARG A 45 2.88 -6.56 -17.11
C ARG A 45 4.39 -6.43 -17.35
N GLY A 46 5.16 -6.52 -16.27
CA GLY A 46 6.61 -6.47 -16.31
C GLY A 46 7.22 -5.07 -16.44
N LYS A 47 6.41 -4.02 -16.42
CA LYS A 47 6.90 -2.64 -16.50
C LYS A 47 6.65 -1.89 -15.21
N VAL A 48 7.62 -1.10 -14.79
CA VAL A 48 7.46 -0.22 -13.62
C VAL A 48 6.55 0.93 -14.01
N VAL A 49 5.39 1.03 -13.36
CA VAL A 49 4.41 2.09 -13.61
C VAL A 49 4.40 3.14 -12.50
N GLU A 50 4.96 2.82 -11.36
CA GLU A 50 5.04 3.73 -10.23
C GLU A 50 6.21 3.32 -9.34
N THR A 51 6.88 4.28 -8.73
CA THR A 51 7.90 4.03 -7.71
C THR A 51 7.35 4.54 -6.39
N ALA A 52 7.19 3.62 -5.43
CA ALA A 52 6.65 3.95 -4.11
C ALA A 52 7.79 4.29 -3.15
N THR A 53 7.56 5.32 -2.34
CA THR A 53 8.49 5.76 -1.29
C THR A 53 7.73 5.87 0.03
N GLY A 54 8.40 6.28 1.09
CA GLY A 54 7.82 6.32 2.43
C GLY A 54 6.47 7.04 2.49
N GLY A 55 5.49 6.41 3.10
CA GLY A 55 4.11 6.86 3.19
C GLY A 55 3.19 6.33 2.10
N ALA A 56 3.72 5.69 1.06
CA ALA A 56 2.89 5.16 -0.02
C ALA A 56 1.98 4.04 0.46
N ILE A 57 0.75 4.06 -0.03
CA ILE A 57 -0.26 3.05 0.25
C ILE A 57 -0.32 2.08 -0.92
N LEU A 58 -0.28 0.79 -0.62
CA LEU A 58 -0.23 -0.26 -1.62
C LEU A 58 -1.26 -1.36 -1.29
N GLY A 59 -1.96 -1.83 -2.32
CA GLY A 59 -2.86 -2.98 -2.18
C GLY A 59 -4.17 -2.71 -1.46
N GLU A 60 -4.61 -1.46 -1.36
CA GLU A 60 -5.82 -1.07 -0.64
C GLU A 60 -7.10 -1.65 -1.23
N MET A 61 -7.12 -1.93 -2.54
CA MET A 61 -8.33 -2.43 -3.21
C MET A 61 -8.74 -3.81 -2.71
N ALA A 62 -7.77 -4.62 -2.28
CA ALA A 62 -8.07 -5.92 -1.70
C ALA A 62 -8.92 -5.81 -0.42
N ILE A 63 -8.75 -4.72 0.32
CA ILE A 63 -9.53 -4.45 1.54
C ILE A 63 -10.87 -3.82 1.21
N ILE A 64 -10.87 -2.89 0.25
CA ILE A 64 -12.04 -2.05 -0.03
C ILE A 64 -13.13 -2.82 -0.77
N ASP A 65 -12.75 -3.60 -1.79
CA ASP A 65 -13.72 -4.30 -2.64
C ASP A 65 -13.34 -5.76 -2.97
N ASN A 66 -12.38 -6.33 -2.23
CA ASN A 66 -11.90 -7.70 -2.44
C ASN A 66 -11.36 -7.97 -3.85
N SER A 67 -10.90 -6.94 -4.54
CA SER A 67 -10.30 -7.10 -5.86
C SER A 67 -9.01 -7.90 -5.78
N PRO A 68 -8.68 -8.71 -6.80
CA PRO A 68 -7.34 -9.28 -6.93
C PRO A 68 -6.31 -8.16 -7.06
N ARG A 69 -5.04 -8.50 -6.82
CA ARG A 69 -3.96 -7.51 -6.94
C ARG A 69 -3.92 -6.93 -8.36
N ALA A 70 -4.04 -5.61 -8.46
CA ALA A 70 -4.07 -4.92 -9.75
C ALA A 70 -2.68 -4.80 -10.37
N ALA A 71 -1.63 -4.96 -9.59
CA ALA A 71 -0.24 -4.85 -10.03
C ALA A 71 0.64 -5.69 -9.11
N SER A 72 1.89 -5.91 -9.52
CA SER A 72 2.91 -6.52 -8.66
C SER A 72 3.67 -5.43 -7.92
N VAL A 73 4.15 -5.73 -6.72
CA VAL A 73 5.02 -4.83 -5.96
C VAL A 73 6.29 -5.58 -5.60
N VAL A 74 7.43 -5.01 -6.01
CA VAL A 74 8.76 -5.60 -5.81
C VAL A 74 9.63 -4.59 -5.08
N ALA A 75 10.32 -5.04 -4.03
CA ALA A 75 11.27 -4.19 -3.33
C ALA A 75 12.47 -3.88 -4.23
N ARG A 76 12.72 -2.60 -4.49
CA ARG A 76 13.91 -2.18 -5.24
C ARG A 76 15.16 -2.23 -4.36
N ASP A 77 15.01 -1.81 -3.11
CA ASP A 77 16.01 -1.94 -2.07
C ASP A 77 15.32 -2.56 -0.84
N ASP A 78 16.02 -2.67 0.27
CA ASP A 78 15.41 -3.22 1.49
C ASP A 78 14.28 -2.32 1.95
N CYS A 79 13.10 -2.92 2.14
CA CYS A 79 11.89 -2.20 2.51
C CYS A 79 11.33 -2.68 3.83
N SER A 80 10.61 -1.80 4.52
CA SER A 80 9.73 -2.18 5.61
C SER A 80 8.33 -1.62 5.36
N PHE A 81 7.31 -2.43 5.68
CA PHE A 81 5.90 -2.10 5.44
C PHE A 81 5.10 -2.31 6.71
N ILE A 82 4.13 -1.46 6.94
CA ILE A 82 3.05 -1.72 7.90
C ILE A 82 2.01 -2.56 7.17
N VAL A 83 1.62 -3.70 7.77
CA VAL A 83 0.63 -4.61 7.21
C VAL A 83 -0.72 -4.35 7.87
N ILE A 84 -1.74 -4.11 7.07
CA ILE A 84 -3.08 -3.76 7.54
C ILE A 84 -4.10 -4.70 6.90
N ASN A 85 -4.70 -5.59 7.71
CA ASN A 85 -5.80 -6.43 7.25
C ASN A 85 -7.14 -5.70 7.39
N ALA A 86 -8.24 -6.33 7.00
CA ALA A 86 -9.57 -5.71 7.02
C ALA A 86 -9.99 -5.26 8.42
N ALA A 87 -9.76 -6.09 9.43
CA ALA A 87 -10.11 -5.75 10.81
C ALA A 87 -9.30 -4.56 11.30
N ARG A 88 -8.01 -4.56 10.99
CA ARG A 88 -7.11 -3.45 11.36
C ARG A 88 -7.48 -2.17 10.63
N PHE A 89 -7.87 -2.29 9.36
CA PHE A 89 -8.34 -1.15 8.58
C PHE A 89 -9.53 -0.48 9.28
N SER A 90 -10.51 -1.27 9.72
CA SER A 90 -11.68 -0.74 10.44
C SER A 90 -11.27 -0.03 11.73
N ASP A 91 -10.35 -0.62 12.49
CA ASP A 91 -9.86 0.00 13.72
C ASP A 91 -9.17 1.34 13.44
N LEU A 92 -8.33 1.38 12.40
CA LEU A 92 -7.61 2.59 12.04
C LEU A 92 -8.55 3.70 11.54
N THR A 93 -9.59 3.36 10.79
CA THR A 93 -10.55 4.37 10.32
C THR A 93 -11.33 4.98 11.47
N ARG A 94 -11.55 4.21 12.55
CA ARG A 94 -12.22 4.71 13.74
C ARG A 94 -11.29 5.52 14.65
N ASP A 95 -10.07 5.03 14.85
CA ASP A 95 -9.20 5.50 15.92
C ASP A 95 -8.11 6.48 15.52
N VAL A 96 -7.69 6.46 14.23
CA VAL A 96 -6.62 7.34 13.74
C VAL A 96 -7.23 8.46 12.90
N PRO A 97 -7.15 9.71 13.36
CA PRO A 97 -7.68 10.84 12.61
C PRO A 97 -7.08 10.90 11.20
N ASN A 98 -7.94 11.15 10.22
CA ASN A 98 -7.56 11.32 8.81
C ASN A 98 -7.01 10.06 8.12
N PHE A 99 -7.00 8.90 8.75
CA PHE A 99 -6.51 7.69 8.08
C PHE A 99 -7.32 7.39 6.82
N ALA A 100 -8.65 7.35 6.93
CA ALA A 100 -9.52 7.07 5.79
C ALA A 100 -9.33 8.11 4.68
N LEU A 101 -9.23 9.38 5.04
CA LEU A 101 -9.00 10.45 4.08
C LEU A 101 -7.66 10.31 3.37
N HIS A 102 -6.62 9.91 4.10
CA HIS A 102 -5.30 9.66 3.52
C HIS A 102 -5.36 8.55 2.47
N VAL A 103 -6.06 7.45 2.77
CA VAL A 103 -6.25 6.34 1.83
C VAL A 103 -7.01 6.83 0.59
N MET A 104 -8.10 7.57 0.79
CA MET A 104 -8.90 8.10 -0.31
C MET A 104 -8.09 9.05 -1.20
N ARG A 105 -7.27 9.90 -0.62
CA ARG A 105 -6.39 10.81 -1.37
C ARG A 105 -5.37 10.05 -2.20
N ALA A 106 -4.78 8.99 -1.65
CA ALA A 106 -3.84 8.16 -2.40
C ALA A 106 -4.52 7.52 -3.61
N MET A 107 -5.75 7.04 -3.43
CA MET A 107 -6.54 6.47 -4.52
C MET A 107 -6.89 7.53 -5.58
N ALA A 108 -7.30 8.71 -5.16
CA ALA A 108 -7.63 9.80 -6.06
C ALA A 108 -6.42 10.23 -6.89
N ASP A 109 -5.26 10.35 -6.27
CA ASP A 109 -4.02 10.69 -6.96
C ASP A 109 -3.64 9.63 -8.00
N ARG A 110 -3.81 8.36 -7.65
CA ARG A 110 -3.53 7.26 -8.57
C ARG A 110 -4.49 7.27 -9.76
N LEU A 111 -5.77 7.52 -9.52
CA LEU A 111 -6.77 7.65 -10.57
C LEU A 111 -6.42 8.79 -11.53
N ARG A 112 -6.01 9.93 -11.02
CA ARG A 112 -5.61 11.07 -11.86
C ARG A 112 -4.42 10.74 -12.74
N ARG A 113 -3.41 10.05 -12.18
CA ARG A 113 -2.20 9.68 -12.94
C ARG A 113 -2.51 8.66 -14.03
N VAL A 114 -3.33 7.67 -13.73
CA VAL A 114 -3.67 6.61 -14.69
C VAL A 114 -4.67 7.11 -15.72
N GLY A 115 -5.69 7.78 -15.27
CA GLY A 115 -6.80 8.17 -16.12
C GLY A 115 -6.52 9.40 -16.96
N LYS A 116 -5.94 10.43 -16.37
CA LYS A 116 -5.78 11.77 -17.01
C LYS A 116 -7.06 12.26 -17.66
N LEU A 117 -8.20 11.74 -17.22
CA LEU A 117 -9.48 11.92 -17.89
C LEU A 117 -10.30 13.04 -17.30
N LEU A 118 -9.98 13.43 -16.10
CA LEU A 118 -10.79 14.34 -15.34
C LEU A 118 -10.07 15.64 -15.06
#